data_5e1e2da76819a5bc01438c4df76c5071
#
_entry.id   5e1e2da76819a5bc01438c4df76c5071
#
_cell.length_a   1.000
_cell.length_b   1.000
_cell.length_c   1.000
_cell.angle_alpha   90.00
_cell.angle_beta   90.00
_cell.angle_gamma   90.00
#
_symmetry.space_group_name_H-M   'P 1'
#
loop_
_entity.id
_entity.type
_entity.pdbx_description
1 polymer ?
#
loop_
_entity_poly.entity_id
_entity_poly.type
_entity_poly.pdbx_seq_one_letter_code
_entity_poly.pdbx_strand_id
1 'polypeptide(L)'
;EAAMKLLNLLYTDAEVEDLICNGIKDVHYTVGEDGKYTLPEGVDYANSTYYPNIDWVMPNGWLAGEWEDSIDNYGEKMTEYNDSAMVSPAYGFIFDSTDVANEVTACSNVVQQYCISVEENGEVDVDTALEELNQALKEAGIDTIIAEKQEQYDAFLEGK
;
A
#
# COMPACT_ATOMS: atom_id res chain seq x y z
N GLU A 1 -26.73 2.32 3.78
CA GLU A 1 -27.15 1.95 2.42
C GLU A 1 -26.48 2.85 1.37
N ALA A 2 -26.53 4.19 1.49
CA ALA A 2 -25.93 5.10 0.50
C ALA A 2 -24.40 4.93 0.37
N ALA A 3 -23.67 4.80 1.48
CA ALA A 3 -22.23 4.57 1.47
C ALA A 3 -21.84 3.26 0.75
N MET A 4 -22.62 2.19 0.95
CA MET A 4 -22.37 0.92 0.25
C MET A 4 -22.68 1.01 -1.25
N LYS A 5 -23.67 1.83 -1.65
CA LYS A 5 -23.93 2.09 -3.07
C LYS A 5 -22.76 2.85 -3.70
N LEU A 6 -22.23 3.88 -3.02
CA LEU A 6 -21.06 4.60 -3.50
C LEU A 6 -19.85 3.68 -3.62
N LEU A 7 -19.54 2.87 -2.60
CA LEU A 7 -18.45 1.90 -2.67
C LEU A 7 -18.63 0.94 -3.86
N ASN A 8 -19.85 0.45 -4.09
CA ASN A 8 -20.09 -0.43 -5.24
C ASN A 8 -19.83 0.29 -6.57
N LEU A 9 -20.22 1.56 -6.72
CA LEU A 9 -19.96 2.34 -7.92
C LEU A 9 -18.45 2.52 -8.16
N LEU A 10 -17.67 2.79 -7.11
CA LEU A 10 -16.20 2.91 -7.20
C LEU A 10 -15.49 1.61 -7.65
N TYR A 11 -16.15 0.46 -7.52
CA TYR A 11 -15.62 -0.81 -8.02
C TYR A 11 -16.13 -1.20 -9.42
N THR A 12 -17.22 -0.59 -9.91
CA THR A 12 -17.94 -1.12 -11.06
C THR A 12 -18.32 -0.09 -12.12
N ASP A 13 -18.17 1.20 -11.86
CA ASP A 13 -18.65 2.27 -12.74
C ASP A 13 -17.48 3.18 -13.17
N ALA A 14 -17.07 3.06 -14.44
CA ALA A 14 -15.96 3.80 -15.01
C ALA A 14 -16.20 5.32 -15.03
N GLU A 15 -17.46 5.77 -15.22
CA GLU A 15 -17.76 7.20 -15.25
C GLU A 15 -17.60 7.84 -13.87
N VAL A 16 -18.00 7.11 -12.82
CA VAL A 16 -17.82 7.58 -11.43
C VAL A 16 -16.34 7.61 -11.07
N GLU A 17 -15.58 6.58 -11.46
CA GLU A 17 -14.14 6.51 -11.21
C GLU A 17 -13.40 7.62 -11.95
N ASP A 18 -13.68 7.83 -13.23
CA ASP A 18 -13.11 8.92 -14.03
C ASP A 18 -13.42 10.30 -13.45
N LEU A 19 -14.67 10.51 -13.03
CA LEU A 19 -15.06 11.80 -12.45
C LEU A 19 -14.23 12.14 -11.20
N ILE A 20 -13.91 11.15 -10.40
CA ILE A 20 -13.13 11.32 -9.17
C ILE A 20 -11.63 11.41 -9.47
N CYS A 21 -11.10 10.55 -10.34
CA CYS A 21 -9.68 10.50 -10.63
C CYS A 21 -9.22 11.61 -11.58
N ASN A 22 -10.03 11.91 -12.60
CA ASN A 22 -9.64 12.77 -13.73
C ASN A 22 -10.49 14.04 -13.86
N GLY A 23 -11.67 14.06 -13.21
CA GLY A 23 -12.57 15.20 -13.24
C GLY A 23 -13.50 15.21 -14.45
N ILE A 24 -13.77 16.38 -15.01
CA ILE A 24 -14.77 16.58 -16.05
C ILE A 24 -14.09 16.62 -17.41
N LYS A 25 -14.52 15.72 -18.32
CA LYS A 25 -14.07 15.70 -19.72
C LYS A 25 -14.29 17.04 -20.38
N ASP A 26 -13.37 17.44 -21.26
CA ASP A 26 -13.32 18.71 -22.00
C ASP A 26 -13.16 19.96 -21.10
N VAL A 27 -12.99 19.77 -19.79
CA VAL A 27 -12.66 20.81 -18.81
C VAL A 27 -11.30 20.54 -18.17
N HIS A 28 -11.10 19.35 -17.63
CA HIS A 28 -9.88 18.97 -16.92
C HIS A 28 -8.97 18.08 -17.76
N TYR A 29 -9.55 17.31 -18.68
CA TYR A 29 -8.85 16.48 -19.65
C TYR A 29 -9.59 16.43 -20.99
N THR A 30 -8.88 16.09 -22.04
CA THR A 30 -9.43 15.78 -23.37
C THR A 30 -9.09 14.34 -23.75
N VAL A 31 -9.83 13.77 -24.72
CA VAL A 31 -9.62 12.39 -25.17
C VAL A 31 -9.10 12.44 -26.61
N GLY A 32 -7.91 11.90 -26.83
CA GLY A 32 -7.29 11.78 -28.15
C GLY A 32 -7.99 10.79 -29.08
N GLU A 33 -7.57 10.72 -30.34
CA GLU A 33 -8.10 9.76 -31.33
C GLU A 33 -7.79 8.31 -30.96
N ASP A 34 -6.74 8.08 -30.18
CA ASP A 34 -6.32 6.78 -29.63
C ASP A 34 -7.10 6.39 -28.37
N GLY A 35 -7.98 7.26 -27.88
CA GLY A 35 -8.76 7.07 -26.65
C GLY A 35 -8.04 7.45 -25.37
N LYS A 36 -6.78 7.89 -25.44
CA LYS A 36 -6.02 8.31 -24.26
C LYS A 36 -6.35 9.74 -23.84
N TYR A 37 -6.12 9.99 -22.55
CA TYR A 37 -6.36 11.29 -21.95
C TYR A 37 -5.13 12.20 -22.09
N THR A 38 -5.38 13.47 -22.42
CA THR A 38 -4.38 14.52 -22.48
C THR A 38 -4.88 15.73 -21.73
N LEU A 39 -3.97 16.58 -21.27
CA LEU A 39 -4.34 17.88 -20.71
C LEU A 39 -4.87 18.80 -21.83
N PRO A 40 -5.82 19.71 -21.55
CA PRO A 40 -6.28 20.70 -22.49
C PRO A 40 -5.15 21.60 -22.99
N GLU A 41 -5.30 22.18 -24.18
CA GLU A 41 -4.28 23.09 -24.76
C GLU A 41 -3.92 24.23 -23.81
N GLY A 42 -2.63 24.39 -23.53
CA GLY A 42 -2.10 25.43 -22.62
C GLY A 42 -2.21 25.07 -21.12
N VAL A 43 -2.67 23.87 -20.81
CA VAL A 43 -2.72 23.34 -19.42
C VAL A 43 -1.58 22.36 -19.25
N ASP A 44 -0.91 22.44 -18.10
CA ASP A 44 0.07 21.47 -17.62
C ASP A 44 -0.28 21.03 -16.19
N TYR A 45 0.45 20.08 -15.63
CA TYR A 45 0.20 19.56 -14.27
C TYR A 45 0.34 20.63 -13.18
N ALA A 46 1.08 21.70 -13.42
CA ALA A 46 1.29 22.78 -12.46
C ALA A 46 0.13 23.78 -12.43
N ASN A 47 -0.57 23.98 -13.56
CA ASN A 47 -1.65 24.95 -13.70
C ASN A 47 -3.04 24.31 -13.87
N SER A 48 -3.13 22.97 -13.87
CA SER A 48 -4.41 22.25 -13.90
C SER A 48 -5.26 22.61 -12.69
N THR A 49 -6.55 22.80 -12.91
CA THR A 49 -7.52 23.10 -11.85
C THR A 49 -8.01 21.87 -11.12
N TYR A 50 -7.78 20.67 -11.67
CA TYR A 50 -8.12 19.40 -11.07
C TYR A 50 -7.12 18.32 -11.51
N TYR A 51 -6.20 17.96 -10.61
CA TYR A 51 -5.26 16.86 -10.79
C TYR A 51 -4.94 16.23 -9.42
N PRO A 52 -5.86 15.43 -8.88
CA PRO A 52 -5.70 14.88 -7.54
C PRO A 52 -4.66 13.78 -7.44
N ASN A 53 -4.30 13.11 -8.56
CA ASN A 53 -3.35 11.99 -8.61
C ASN A 53 -3.65 10.93 -7.54
N ILE A 54 -4.88 10.42 -7.50
CA ILE A 54 -5.40 9.53 -6.47
C ILE A 54 -5.85 8.16 -6.98
N ASP A 55 -5.70 7.85 -8.25
CA ASP A 55 -6.06 6.58 -8.89
C ASP A 55 -5.45 5.37 -8.16
N TRP A 56 -4.22 5.50 -7.66
CA TRP A 56 -3.50 4.48 -6.92
C TRP A 56 -4.09 4.14 -5.53
N VAL A 57 -4.98 4.96 -4.98
CA VAL A 57 -5.70 4.70 -3.71
C VAL A 57 -7.17 4.36 -3.93
N MET A 58 -7.64 4.39 -5.17
CA MET A 58 -9.03 4.11 -5.48
C MET A 58 -9.31 2.60 -5.47
N PRO A 59 -10.54 2.17 -5.15
CA PRO A 59 -10.90 0.75 -5.07
C PRO A 59 -10.65 -0.03 -6.35
N ASN A 60 -10.86 0.59 -7.53
CA ASN A 60 -10.61 -0.01 -8.83
C ASN A 60 -10.17 1.06 -9.85
N GLY A 61 -9.00 1.64 -9.64
CA GLY A 61 -8.43 2.67 -10.54
C GLY A 61 -8.23 2.20 -12.00
N TRP A 62 -8.31 0.90 -12.27
CA TRP A 62 -8.27 0.35 -13.64
C TRP A 62 -9.51 0.69 -14.49
N LEU A 63 -10.58 1.18 -13.87
CA LEU A 63 -11.77 1.63 -14.58
C LEU A 63 -11.61 3.01 -15.19
N ALA A 64 -10.73 3.84 -14.63
CA ALA A 64 -10.42 5.16 -15.18
C ALA A 64 -9.67 5.05 -16.52
N GLY A 65 -9.81 6.06 -17.36
CA GLY A 65 -9.12 6.08 -18.67
C GLY A 65 -7.61 6.28 -18.52
N GLU A 66 -6.88 5.82 -19.52
CA GLU A 66 -5.42 5.89 -19.56
C GLU A 66 -4.94 7.26 -20.08
N TRP A 67 -3.94 7.82 -19.44
CA TRP A 67 -3.25 9.04 -19.89
C TRP A 67 -2.22 8.72 -20.99
N GLU A 68 -1.90 9.71 -21.83
CA GLU A 68 -0.98 9.56 -22.97
C GLU A 68 0.44 9.13 -22.55
N ASP A 69 0.87 9.50 -21.35
CA ASP A 69 2.17 9.15 -20.78
C ASP A 69 2.16 7.84 -19.98
N SER A 70 0.99 7.17 -19.88
CA SER A 70 0.85 5.88 -19.22
C SER A 70 1.37 4.73 -20.09
N ILE A 71 1.79 3.66 -19.45
CA ILE A 71 2.12 2.40 -20.11
C ILE A 71 0.84 1.83 -20.75
N ASP A 72 0.87 1.56 -22.06
CA ASP A 72 -0.26 0.96 -22.77
C ASP A 72 -0.73 -0.33 -22.11
N ASN A 73 -2.04 -0.46 -21.91
CA ASN A 73 -2.67 -1.63 -21.28
C ASN A 73 -2.07 -1.96 -19.89
N TYR A 74 -1.81 -0.92 -19.11
CA TYR A 74 -1.14 -1.10 -17.81
C TYR A 74 -1.88 -2.06 -16.88
N GLY A 75 -3.22 -1.97 -16.81
CA GLY A 75 -4.05 -2.86 -16.00
C GLY A 75 -3.93 -4.34 -16.41
N GLU A 76 -3.93 -4.62 -17.71
CA GLU A 76 -3.77 -5.98 -18.25
C GLU A 76 -2.36 -6.52 -17.92
N LYS A 77 -1.31 -5.73 -18.18
CA LYS A 77 0.08 -6.10 -17.88
C LYS A 77 0.30 -6.34 -16.37
N MET A 78 -0.33 -5.55 -15.51
CA MET A 78 -0.24 -5.76 -14.07
C MET A 78 -0.98 -7.01 -13.61
N THR A 79 -2.11 -7.34 -14.25
CA THR A 79 -2.83 -8.59 -13.99
C THR A 79 -1.98 -9.79 -14.41
N GLU A 80 -1.41 -9.78 -15.60
CA GLU A 80 -0.49 -10.84 -16.06
C GLU A 80 0.72 -11.00 -15.14
N TYR A 81 1.31 -9.88 -14.70
CA TYR A 81 2.43 -9.89 -13.75
C TYR A 81 2.03 -10.53 -12.41
N ASN A 82 0.89 -10.13 -11.86
CA ASN A 82 0.39 -10.69 -10.60
C ASN A 82 0.05 -12.18 -10.71
N ASP A 83 -0.55 -12.60 -11.83
CA ASP A 83 -0.88 -14.00 -12.08
C ASP A 83 0.37 -14.88 -12.25
N SER A 84 1.47 -14.28 -12.72
CA SER A 84 2.76 -14.96 -12.83
C SER A 84 3.54 -15.05 -11.51
N ALA A 85 3.11 -14.31 -10.48
CA ALA A 85 3.81 -14.24 -9.21
C ALA A 85 3.72 -15.55 -8.42
N MET A 86 4.82 -15.92 -7.76
CA MET A 86 4.81 -17.03 -6.83
C MET A 86 4.07 -16.65 -5.54
N VAL A 87 3.10 -17.47 -5.17
CA VAL A 87 2.40 -17.28 -3.89
C VAL A 87 3.32 -17.69 -2.75
N SER A 88 3.50 -16.82 -1.77
CA SER A 88 4.27 -17.12 -0.57
C SER A 88 3.72 -18.35 0.16
N PRO A 89 4.57 -19.28 0.66
CA PRO A 89 4.13 -20.35 1.55
C PRO A 89 3.38 -19.84 2.78
N ALA A 90 3.67 -18.62 3.23
CA ALA A 90 3.01 -17.97 4.36
C ALA A 90 1.64 -17.35 4.00
N TYR A 91 1.18 -17.43 2.75
CA TYR A 91 -0.11 -16.86 2.37
C TYR A 91 -1.26 -17.51 3.15
N GLY A 92 -2.02 -16.65 3.84
CA GLY A 92 -3.12 -17.05 4.72
C GLY A 92 -2.70 -17.39 6.17
N PHE A 93 -1.39 -17.32 6.51
CA PHE A 93 -0.94 -17.43 7.87
C PHE A 93 -1.28 -16.17 8.67
N ILE A 94 -1.89 -16.35 9.84
CA ILE A 94 -2.21 -15.29 10.79
C ILE A 94 -1.60 -15.66 12.13
N PHE A 95 -0.68 -14.82 12.61
CA PHE A 95 -0.06 -15.02 13.92
C PHE A 95 -1.01 -14.64 15.05
N ASP A 96 -1.24 -15.56 15.98
CA ASP A 96 -1.93 -15.30 17.24
C ASP A 96 -0.90 -14.94 18.32
N SER A 97 -0.88 -13.68 18.73
CA SER A 97 0.06 -13.16 19.72
C SER A 97 -0.42 -13.29 21.17
N THR A 98 -1.51 -14.00 21.44
CA THR A 98 -2.15 -14.06 22.77
C THR A 98 -1.17 -14.52 23.83
N ASP A 99 -0.38 -15.57 23.58
CA ASP A 99 0.53 -16.16 24.56
C ASP A 99 1.81 -15.34 24.80
N VAL A 100 2.12 -14.39 23.92
CA VAL A 100 3.29 -13.51 23.98
C VAL A 100 2.93 -12.03 23.99
N ALA A 101 1.72 -11.68 24.41
CA ALA A 101 1.18 -10.33 24.37
C ALA A 101 2.00 -9.31 25.16
N ASN A 102 2.62 -9.73 26.26
CA ASN A 102 3.47 -8.86 27.08
C ASN A 102 4.77 -8.50 26.36
N GLU A 103 5.42 -9.48 25.75
CA GLU A 103 6.63 -9.34 24.96
C GLU A 103 6.36 -8.47 23.71
N VAL A 104 5.23 -8.68 23.02
CA VAL A 104 4.80 -7.84 21.89
C VAL A 104 4.64 -6.38 22.32
N THR A 105 4.01 -6.13 23.47
CA THR A 105 3.85 -4.78 23.99
C THR A 105 5.20 -4.16 24.36
N ALA A 106 6.07 -4.91 25.03
CA ALA A 106 7.40 -4.45 25.42
C ALA A 106 8.26 -4.11 24.20
N CYS A 107 8.31 -5.01 23.21
CA CYS A 107 9.03 -4.77 21.95
C CYS A 107 8.47 -3.58 21.16
N SER A 108 7.15 -3.40 21.12
CA SER A 108 6.51 -2.25 20.47
C SER A 108 6.93 -0.93 21.12
N ASN A 109 7.02 -0.87 22.45
CA ASN A 109 7.48 0.30 23.17
C ASN A 109 8.97 0.61 22.87
N VAL A 110 9.81 -0.42 22.78
CA VAL A 110 11.21 -0.28 22.38
C VAL A 110 11.30 0.30 20.96
N VAL A 111 10.58 -0.27 20.00
CA VAL A 111 10.58 0.24 18.62
C VAL A 111 10.16 1.71 18.58
N GLN A 112 9.07 2.08 19.24
CA GLN A 112 8.61 3.48 19.28
C GLN A 112 9.66 4.43 19.86
N GLN A 113 10.35 4.02 20.92
CA GLN A 113 11.40 4.84 21.53
C GLN A 113 12.57 5.10 20.58
N TYR A 114 13.01 4.09 19.84
CA TYR A 114 14.16 4.19 18.93
C TYR A 114 13.79 4.81 17.57
N CYS A 115 12.59 4.57 17.03
CA CYS A 115 12.12 5.23 15.81
C CYS A 115 12.14 6.75 15.94
N ILE A 116 11.69 7.31 17.06
CA ILE A 116 11.69 8.76 17.29
C ILE A 116 13.13 9.31 17.26
N SER A 117 14.09 8.62 17.84
CA SER A 117 15.48 9.11 17.91
C SER A 117 16.24 8.94 16.59
N VAL A 118 16.03 7.85 15.86
CA VAL A 118 16.77 7.52 14.63
C VAL A 118 16.11 8.15 13.40
N GLU A 119 14.79 8.05 13.28
CA GLU A 119 14.07 8.48 12.08
C GLU A 119 13.75 9.97 12.08
N GLU A 120 13.41 10.55 13.22
CA GLU A 120 12.94 11.93 13.30
C GLU A 120 14.06 12.93 13.64
N ASN A 121 15.03 12.57 14.48
CA ASN A 121 16.04 13.52 14.96
C ASN A 121 17.36 13.50 14.19
N GLY A 122 17.71 12.42 13.51
CA GLY A 122 18.88 12.36 12.61
C GLY A 122 20.26 12.69 13.23
N GLU A 123 20.35 12.87 14.56
CA GLU A 123 21.55 13.31 15.28
C GLU A 123 22.35 12.16 15.92
N VAL A 124 21.93 10.90 15.71
CA VAL A 124 22.55 9.74 16.34
C VAL A 124 23.47 9.00 15.37
N ASP A 125 24.53 8.42 15.93
CA ASP A 125 25.29 7.41 15.20
C ASP A 125 24.42 6.18 14.97
N VAL A 126 24.10 5.92 13.69
CA VAL A 126 23.11 4.90 13.29
C VAL A 126 23.56 3.50 13.71
N ASP A 127 24.85 3.19 13.60
CA ASP A 127 25.39 1.87 13.94
C ASP A 127 25.25 1.60 15.44
N THR A 128 25.60 2.56 16.27
CA THR A 128 25.40 2.49 17.73
C THR A 128 23.92 2.36 18.09
N ALA A 129 23.05 3.16 17.46
CA ALA A 129 21.62 3.13 17.74
C ALA A 129 20.99 1.78 17.35
N LEU A 130 21.43 1.15 16.26
CA LEU A 130 20.97 -0.18 15.85
C LEU A 130 21.45 -1.29 16.81
N GLU A 131 22.68 -1.19 17.31
CA GLU A 131 23.18 -2.11 18.34
C GLU A 131 22.36 -2.02 19.63
N GLU A 132 22.09 -0.82 20.11
CA GLU A 132 21.26 -0.57 21.28
C GLU A 132 19.81 -1.04 21.08
N LEU A 133 19.18 -0.75 19.92
CA LEU A 133 17.85 -1.24 19.56
C LEU A 133 17.78 -2.76 19.61
N ASN A 134 18.73 -3.42 18.96
CA ASN A 134 18.77 -4.89 18.91
C ASN A 134 18.93 -5.51 20.31
N GLN A 135 19.77 -4.90 21.15
CA GLN A 135 19.93 -5.34 22.52
C GLN A 135 18.64 -5.13 23.34
N ALA A 136 18.01 -3.96 23.24
CA ALA A 136 16.76 -3.65 23.93
C ALA A 136 15.60 -4.57 23.49
N LEU A 137 15.51 -4.92 22.20
CA LEU A 137 14.53 -5.88 21.70
C LEU A 137 14.75 -7.28 22.27
N LYS A 138 15.99 -7.74 22.38
CA LYS A 138 16.30 -9.02 23.03
C LYS A 138 15.87 -9.05 24.49
N GLU A 139 16.17 -7.98 25.24
CA GLU A 139 15.76 -7.84 26.64
C GLU A 139 14.23 -7.75 26.79
N ALA A 140 13.54 -7.16 25.79
CA ALA A 140 12.08 -7.10 25.73
C ALA A 140 11.41 -8.42 25.33
N GLY A 141 12.15 -9.44 24.92
CA GLY A 141 11.64 -10.76 24.62
C GLY A 141 11.34 -11.05 23.15
N ILE A 142 12.01 -10.37 22.20
CA ILE A 142 11.80 -10.60 20.76
C ILE A 142 12.04 -12.06 20.37
N ASP A 143 13.00 -12.73 20.99
CA ASP A 143 13.31 -14.12 20.70
C ASP A 143 12.15 -15.06 21.08
N THR A 144 11.39 -14.74 22.13
CA THR A 144 10.18 -15.48 22.53
C THR A 144 9.07 -15.32 21.50
N ILE A 145 8.87 -14.09 21.00
CA ILE A 145 7.89 -13.81 19.93
C ILE A 145 8.25 -14.58 18.66
N ILE A 146 9.54 -14.59 18.28
CA ILE A 146 10.02 -15.30 17.08
C ILE A 146 9.79 -16.79 17.23
N ALA A 147 10.11 -17.38 18.38
CA ALA A 147 9.92 -18.80 18.63
C ALA A 147 8.44 -19.21 18.54
N GLU A 148 7.55 -18.46 19.20
CA GLU A 148 6.10 -18.68 19.14
C GLU A 148 5.55 -18.57 17.72
N LYS A 149 5.95 -17.51 17.02
CA LYS A 149 5.53 -17.32 15.63
C LYS A 149 6.01 -18.42 14.71
N GLN A 150 7.23 -18.92 14.92
CA GLN A 150 7.79 -20.04 14.15
C GLN A 150 7.01 -21.32 14.40
N GLU A 151 6.69 -21.63 15.66
CA GLU A 151 5.90 -22.82 16.01
C GLU A 151 4.52 -22.80 15.34
N GLN A 152 3.81 -21.67 15.42
CA GLN A 152 2.52 -21.50 14.75
C GLN A 152 2.62 -21.60 13.22
N TYR A 153 3.70 -21.07 12.65
CA TYR A 153 3.93 -21.14 11.21
C TYR A 153 4.23 -22.57 10.74
N ASP A 154 5.03 -23.31 11.47
CA ASP A 154 5.34 -24.70 11.17
C ASP A 154 4.05 -25.56 11.24
N ALA A 155 3.23 -25.37 12.27
CA ALA A 155 1.92 -26.02 12.38
C ALA A 155 0.96 -25.66 11.23
N PHE A 156 0.98 -24.39 10.79
CA PHE A 156 0.21 -23.95 9.62
C PHE A 156 0.65 -24.64 8.33
N LEU A 157 1.95 -24.85 8.14
CA LEU A 157 2.49 -25.55 6.96
C LEU A 157 2.14 -27.04 6.96
N GLU A 158 2.15 -27.69 8.13
CA GLU A 158 1.74 -29.10 8.27
C GLU A 158 0.25 -29.34 7.99
N GLY A 159 -0.58 -28.31 8.18
CA GLY A 159 -2.03 -28.33 7.92
C GLY A 159 -2.45 -28.00 6.50
N LYS A 160 -1.50 -27.63 5.62
CA LYS A 160 -1.72 -27.25 4.22
C LYS A 160 -1.61 -28.43 3.28
#